data_060a6d35f1cda27c6fb0748087073ae9
#
_entry.id   060a6d35f1cda27c6fb0748087073ae9
#
_cell.length_a   1.000
_cell.length_b   1.000
_cell.length_c   1.000
_cell.angle_alpha   90.00
_cell.angle_beta   90.00
_cell.angle_gamma   90.00
#
_symmetry.space_group_name_H-M   'P 1'
#
loop_
_entity.id
_entity.type
_entity.pdbx_description
1 polymer ?
#
loop_
_entity_poly.entity_id
_entity_poly.type
_entity_poly.pdbx_seq_one_letter_code
_entity_poly.pdbx_strand_id
1 'polypeptide(L)' 'MAKFKASHNFKGKKEKKTFEANKEIELTIKRAEEIQENIRKQKGFEEFTLERLDK' A
#
# COMPACT_ATOMS: atom_id res chain seq x y z
N MET A 1 -7.22 8.47 -10.14
CA MET A 1 -6.40 7.69 -9.20
C MET A 1 -6.07 8.54 -7.98
N ALA A 2 -5.88 7.90 -6.85
CA ALA A 2 -5.56 8.59 -5.61
C ALA A 2 -4.10 8.35 -5.24
N LYS A 3 -3.55 9.28 -4.51
CA LYS A 3 -2.17 9.15 -4.03
C LYS A 3 -2.18 8.60 -2.61
N PHE A 4 -1.33 7.63 -2.38
CA PHE A 4 -1.23 6.97 -1.09
C PHE A 4 0.21 6.92 -0.61
N LYS A 5 0.36 6.77 0.69
CA LYS A 5 1.67 6.67 1.32
C LYS A 5 1.65 5.46 2.24
N ALA A 6 2.60 4.56 2.04
CA ALA A 6 2.65 3.34 2.83
C ALA A 6 3.39 3.57 4.15
N SER A 7 2.95 2.88 5.19
CA SER A 7 3.61 2.96 6.49
C SER A 7 4.85 2.06 6.54
N HIS A 8 4.90 1.06 5.66
CA HIS A 8 6.01 0.09 5.62
C HIS A 8 6.36 -0.21 4.17
N ASN A 9 7.59 -0.66 3.95
CA ASN A 9 7.97 -1.16 2.64
C ASN A 9 7.15 -2.42 2.35
N PHE A 10 6.71 -2.56 1.11
CA PHE A 10 5.96 -3.75 0.71
C PHE A 10 6.18 -4.07 -0.76
N LYS A 11 5.87 -5.28 -1.12
CA LYS A 11 6.00 -5.73 -2.49
C LYS A 11 4.63 -5.99 -3.10
N GLY A 12 4.35 -5.33 -4.22
CA GLY A 12 3.10 -5.53 -4.94
C GLY A 12 3.18 -6.80 -5.79
N LYS A 13 2.24 -7.71 -5.57
CA LYS A 13 2.24 -8.98 -6.30
C LYS A 13 1.95 -8.80 -7.78
N LYS A 14 0.97 -7.98 -8.11
CA LYS A 14 0.58 -7.77 -9.50
C LYS A 14 1.55 -6.86 -10.23
N GLU A 15 2.06 -5.87 -9.55
CA GLU A 15 2.99 -4.92 -10.12
C GLU A 15 4.41 -5.47 -10.18
N LYS A 16 4.70 -6.52 -9.43
CA LYS A 16 6.04 -7.13 -9.32
C LYS A 16 7.10 -6.10 -9.00
N LYS A 17 6.77 -5.20 -8.10
CA LYS A 17 7.57 -4.04 -7.79
C LYS A 17 7.55 -3.79 -6.30
N THR A 18 8.69 -3.36 -5.77
CA THR A 18 8.79 -3.03 -4.34
C THR A 18 8.45 -1.56 -4.14
N PHE A 19 7.57 -1.30 -3.19
CA PHE A 19 7.18 0.06 -2.83
C PHE A 19 7.82 0.42 -1.49
N GLU A 20 8.44 1.58 -1.43
CA GLU A 20 9.09 2.02 -0.21
C GLU A 20 8.15 2.79 0.69
N ALA A 21 8.39 2.68 2.00
CA ALA A 21 7.62 3.43 2.97
C ALA A 21 7.86 4.93 2.79
N ASN A 22 6.84 5.72 3.11
CA ASN A 22 6.90 7.19 3.04
C ASN A 22 7.09 7.76 1.64
N LYS A 23 6.81 6.98 0.62
CA LYS A 23 6.84 7.45 -0.76
C LYS A 23 5.44 7.50 -1.34
N GLU A 24 5.18 8.48 -2.17
CA GLU A 24 3.89 8.62 -2.83
C GLU A 24 3.69 7.49 -3.84
N ILE A 25 2.51 6.88 -3.79
CA ILE A 25 2.12 5.83 -4.71
C ILE A 25 0.77 6.20 -5.30
N GLU A 26 0.64 6.10 -6.61
CA GLU A 26 -0.63 6.35 -7.28
C GLU A 26 -1.39 5.05 -7.47
N LEU A 27 -2.55 4.96 -6.85
CA LEU A 27 -3.39 3.77 -6.92
C LEU A 27 -4.86 4.17 -6.93
N THR A 28 -5.69 3.29 -7.49
CA THR A 28 -7.13 3.46 -7.32
C THR A 28 -7.47 3.10 -5.88
N ILE A 29 -8.57 3.65 -5.38
CA ILE A 29 -9.01 3.37 -4.01
C ILE A 29 -9.24 1.87 -3.83
N LYS A 30 -9.89 1.25 -4.80
CA LYS A 30 -10.16 -0.19 -4.77
C LYS A 30 -8.87 -1.00 -4.70
N ARG A 31 -7.88 -0.62 -5.49
CA ARG A 31 -6.60 -1.32 -5.52
C ARG A 31 -5.83 -1.14 -4.22
N ALA A 32 -5.89 0.07 -3.67
CA ALA A 32 -5.22 0.35 -2.40
C ALA A 32 -5.79 -0.50 -1.27
N GLU A 33 -7.11 -0.61 -1.21
CA GLU A 33 -7.77 -1.44 -0.20
C GLU A 33 -7.36 -2.91 -0.33
N GLU A 34 -7.31 -3.40 -1.56
CA GLU A 34 -6.92 -4.78 -1.84
C GLU A 34 -5.48 -5.04 -1.38
N ILE A 35 -4.58 -4.13 -1.70
CA ILE A 35 -3.18 -4.26 -1.30
C ILE A 35 -3.05 -4.24 0.22
N GLN A 36 -3.74 -3.30 0.85
CA GLN A 36 -3.70 -3.18 2.31
C GLN A 36 -4.16 -4.46 3.00
N GLU A 37 -5.25 -5.04 2.54
CA GLU A 37 -5.76 -6.28 3.10
C GLU A 37 -4.77 -7.43 2.92
N ASN A 38 -4.22 -7.55 1.71
CA ASN A 38 -3.29 -8.63 1.41
C ASN A 38 -2.02 -8.53 2.25
N ILE A 39 -1.51 -7.33 2.43
CA ILE A 39 -0.29 -7.13 3.22
C ILE A 39 -0.55 -7.39 4.70
N ARG A 40 -1.70 -6.95 5.20
CA ARG A 40 -2.05 -7.17 6.61
C ARG A 40 -2.19 -8.63 6.98
N LYS A 41 -2.46 -9.49 6.02
CA LYS A 41 -2.55 -10.93 6.26
C LYS A 41 -1.19 -11.56 6.49
N GLN A 42 -0.12 -10.86 6.17
CA GLN A 42 1.22 -11.37 6.36
C GLN A 42 1.70 -11.11 7.77
N LYS A 43 2.43 -12.07 8.30
CA LYS A 43 2.99 -11.94 9.64
C LYS A 43 3.97 -10.78 9.70
N GLY A 44 3.82 -9.93 10.70
CA GLY A 44 4.68 -8.78 10.85
C GLY A 44 4.16 -7.52 10.17
N PHE A 45 3.05 -7.62 9.45
CA PHE A 45 2.48 -6.48 8.74
C PHE A 45 1.08 -6.12 9.21
N GLU A 46 0.71 -6.54 10.40
CA GLU A 46 -0.63 -6.28 10.95
C GLU A 46 -0.93 -4.80 11.08
N GLU A 47 0.09 -3.99 11.27
CA GLU A 47 -0.07 -2.54 11.42
C GLU A 47 0.10 -1.79 10.11
N PHE A 48 0.28 -2.50 9.01
CA PHE A 48 0.44 -1.87 7.70
C PHE A 48 -0.76 -1.01 7.34
N THR A 49 -0.49 0.20 6.88
CA THR A 49 -1.54 1.15 6.50
C THR A 49 -1.14 1.92 5.26
N LEU A 50 -2.11 2.18 4.41
CA LEU A 50 -1.93 3.07 3.27
C LEU A 50 -2.69 4.34 3.59
N GLU A 51 -1.98 5.43 3.74
CA GLU A 51 -2.57 6.72 4.03
C GLU A 51 -2.88 7.46 2.74
N ARG A 52 -4.10 7.95 2.62
CA ARG A 52 -4.50 8.71 1.45
C ARG A 52 -3.97 10.14 1.56
N LEU A 53 -3.21 10.57 0.57
CA LEU A 53 -2.58 11.89 0.57
C LEU A 53 -3.44 12.96 -0.06
N ASP A 54 -4.22 12.61 -1.09
CA ASP A 54 -5.13 13.56 -1.71
C ASP A 54 -6.55 13.28 -1.25
N LYS A 55 -7.31 14.28 -1.09
CA LYS A 55 -8.69 14.16 -0.64
C LYS A 55 -9.66 14.40 -1.79
#